data_8b4c730f94f672256b3e6a7089835c2e
#
_entry.id   8b4c730f94f672256b3e6a7089835c2e
#
_cell.length_a   1.000
_cell.length_b   1.000
_cell.length_c   1.000
_cell.angle_alpha   90.00
_cell.angle_beta   90.00
_cell.angle_gamma   90.00
#
_symmetry.space_group_name_H-M   'P 1'
#
loop_
_entity.id
_entity.type
_entity.pdbx_description
1 polymer ?
#
loop_
_entity_poly.entity_id
_entity_poly.type
_entity_poly.pdbx_seq_one_letter_code
_entity_poly.pdbx_strand_id
1 'polypeptide(L)'
;QMLEVQGVKAIAVFPLSQLGVHFGFLSFNFCWNKQWDEKDVELMSQISQIVSTATKRWQVETSLQQSQRTMQKVLDNINANIFVSDYDTLKVIFANKPFREEAGEVPENAECWRMLNAGLENGCKHCPKPKLLDANRKFTGVHFWEDYNPVTKRWYTIQSMAIKWLDGRWAIME
;
A
#
# COMPACT_ATOMS: atom_id res chain seq x y z
N GLN A 1 -37.47 24.96 9.06
CA GLN A 1 -38.23 24.81 7.78
C GLN A 1 -37.95 23.48 7.07
N MET A 2 -36.68 23.03 6.89
CA MET A 2 -36.39 21.75 6.20
C MET A 2 -36.82 20.51 6.99
N LEU A 3 -36.68 20.51 8.30
CA LEU A 3 -37.06 19.41 9.20
C LEU A 3 -38.59 19.32 9.39
N GLU A 4 -39.29 20.44 9.38
CA GLU A 4 -40.77 20.48 9.49
C GLU A 4 -41.43 19.86 8.26
N VAL A 5 -40.87 20.06 7.06
CA VAL A 5 -41.37 19.44 5.83
C VAL A 5 -41.22 17.90 5.87
N GLN A 6 -40.25 17.39 6.62
CA GLN A 6 -40.02 15.96 6.79
C GLN A 6 -40.83 15.35 7.99
N GLY A 7 -41.66 16.16 8.67
CA GLY A 7 -42.44 15.70 9.80
C GLY A 7 -41.64 15.38 11.05
N VAL A 8 -40.41 15.87 11.18
CA VAL A 8 -39.53 15.64 12.34
C VAL A 8 -40.06 16.48 13.52
N LYS A 9 -40.36 15.82 14.65
CA LYS A 9 -40.85 16.44 15.90
C LYS A 9 -39.83 16.44 17.03
N ALA A 10 -38.83 15.55 16.96
CA ALA A 10 -37.72 15.53 17.91
C ALA A 10 -36.46 15.12 17.21
N ILE A 11 -35.31 15.68 17.62
CA ILE A 11 -34.02 15.37 17.09
C ILE A 11 -32.99 15.26 18.22
N ALA A 12 -32.10 14.27 18.12
CA ALA A 12 -30.88 14.18 18.92
C ALA A 12 -29.70 14.11 18.02
N VAL A 13 -28.63 14.83 18.34
CA VAL A 13 -27.40 14.90 17.54
C VAL A 13 -26.23 14.50 18.42
N PHE A 14 -25.46 13.53 17.96
CA PHE A 14 -24.26 13.05 18.64
C PHE A 14 -23.03 13.27 17.75
N PRO A 15 -21.93 13.77 18.31
CA PRO A 15 -20.69 13.94 17.55
C PRO A 15 -20.09 12.60 17.17
N LEU A 16 -19.62 12.47 15.94
CA LEU A 16 -18.74 11.40 15.53
C LEU A 16 -17.31 11.85 15.79
N SER A 17 -16.66 11.21 16.77
CA SER A 17 -15.31 11.61 17.19
C SER A 17 -14.45 10.40 17.55
N GLN A 18 -13.13 10.56 17.39
CA GLN A 18 -12.14 9.59 17.83
C GLN A 18 -10.90 10.32 18.36
N LEU A 19 -10.41 9.91 19.53
CA LEU A 19 -9.26 10.52 20.22
C LEU A 19 -9.38 12.05 20.32
N GLY A 20 -10.58 12.57 20.59
CA GLY A 20 -10.84 14.00 20.75
C GLY A 20 -11.00 14.79 19.42
N VAL A 21 -10.83 14.14 18.27
CA VAL A 21 -11.02 14.80 16.96
C VAL A 21 -12.43 14.52 16.46
N HIS A 22 -13.19 15.59 16.22
CA HIS A 22 -14.53 15.52 15.63
C HIS A 22 -14.42 15.52 14.10
N PHE A 23 -15.17 14.64 13.43
CA PHE A 23 -15.17 14.52 11.96
C PHE A 23 -16.57 14.46 11.35
N GLY A 24 -17.63 14.54 12.18
CA GLY A 24 -19.00 14.53 11.73
C GLY A 24 -19.97 14.48 12.90
N PHE A 25 -21.21 14.22 12.60
CA PHE A 25 -22.27 14.00 13.58
C PHE A 25 -23.28 12.96 13.09
N LEU A 26 -23.93 12.28 14.02
CA LEU A 26 -25.03 11.36 13.78
C LEU A 26 -26.30 12.00 14.35
N SER A 27 -27.36 12.10 13.54
CA SER A 27 -28.66 12.62 13.97
C SER A 27 -29.70 11.51 14.02
N PHE A 28 -30.44 11.47 15.12
CA PHE A 28 -31.61 10.62 15.27
C PHE A 28 -32.84 11.50 15.20
N ASN A 29 -33.66 11.28 14.16
CA ASN A 29 -34.85 12.07 13.85
C ASN A 29 -36.11 11.26 14.16
N PHE A 30 -37.05 11.85 14.89
CA PHE A 30 -38.29 11.20 15.32
C PHE A 30 -39.51 11.98 14.80
N CYS A 31 -40.48 11.27 14.20
CA CYS A 31 -41.72 11.84 13.69
C CYS A 31 -42.81 12.01 14.77
N TRP A 32 -42.47 11.77 16.05
CA TRP A 32 -43.32 11.99 17.20
C TRP A 32 -42.60 12.79 18.28
N ASN A 33 -43.34 13.37 19.20
CA ASN A 33 -42.75 14.03 20.36
C ASN A 33 -42.13 12.99 21.29
N LYS A 34 -40.76 12.97 21.29
CA LYS A 34 -39.97 12.05 22.12
C LYS A 34 -39.59 12.76 23.42
N GLN A 35 -39.93 12.17 24.56
CA GLN A 35 -39.30 12.51 25.82
C GLN A 35 -38.06 11.65 26.00
N TRP A 36 -36.95 12.30 26.32
CA TRP A 36 -35.64 11.68 26.42
C TRP A 36 -35.43 11.18 27.85
N ASP A 37 -35.06 9.91 28.01
CA ASP A 37 -34.54 9.37 29.26
C ASP A 37 -33.03 9.08 29.15
N GLU A 38 -32.40 8.76 30.30
CA GLU A 38 -30.95 8.48 30.33
C GLU A 38 -30.57 7.27 29.47
N LYS A 39 -31.44 6.25 29.40
CA LYS A 39 -31.21 5.04 28.62
C LYS A 39 -31.21 5.34 27.10
N ASP A 40 -32.14 6.19 26.67
CA ASP A 40 -32.18 6.65 25.27
C ASP A 40 -30.88 7.33 24.90
N VAL A 41 -30.40 8.26 25.73
CA VAL A 41 -29.16 9.00 25.48
C VAL A 41 -27.95 8.08 25.49
N GLU A 42 -27.90 7.15 26.46
CA GLU A 42 -26.83 6.17 26.55
C GLU A 42 -26.77 5.28 25.30
N LEU A 43 -27.90 4.72 24.86
CA LEU A 43 -28.01 3.86 23.70
C LEU A 43 -27.55 4.60 22.42
N MET A 44 -28.03 5.84 22.20
CA MET A 44 -27.66 6.63 21.03
C MET A 44 -26.20 7.03 21.07
N SER A 45 -25.64 7.31 22.26
CA SER A 45 -24.21 7.56 22.43
C SER A 45 -23.37 6.34 22.06
N GLN A 46 -23.77 5.14 22.52
CA GLN A 46 -23.09 3.90 22.17
C GLN A 46 -23.15 3.65 20.65
N ILE A 47 -24.31 3.83 20.01
CA ILE A 47 -24.45 3.72 18.55
C ILE A 47 -23.52 4.72 17.85
N SER A 48 -23.48 5.97 18.32
CA SER A 48 -22.59 7.00 17.77
C SER A 48 -21.12 6.62 17.86
N GLN A 49 -20.68 6.02 18.98
CA GLN A 49 -19.31 5.53 19.15
C GLN A 49 -18.99 4.38 18.20
N ILE A 50 -19.90 3.43 18.04
CA ILE A 50 -19.73 2.31 17.09
C ILE A 50 -19.60 2.85 15.67
N VAL A 51 -20.49 3.74 15.24
CA VAL A 51 -20.47 4.38 13.93
C VAL A 51 -19.19 5.19 13.75
N SER A 52 -18.75 5.94 14.76
CA SER A 52 -17.50 6.71 14.73
C SER A 52 -16.30 5.80 14.45
N THR A 53 -16.20 4.70 15.19
CA THR A 53 -15.08 3.76 15.05
C THR A 53 -15.09 3.08 13.67
N ALA A 54 -16.26 2.61 13.23
CA ALA A 54 -16.41 1.97 11.93
C ALA A 54 -16.09 2.92 10.76
N THR A 55 -16.60 4.15 10.81
CA THR A 55 -16.39 5.17 9.77
C THR A 55 -14.90 5.54 9.68
N LYS A 56 -14.25 5.73 10.82
CA LYS A 56 -12.83 6.08 10.84
C LYS A 56 -11.95 4.96 10.31
N ARG A 57 -12.24 3.72 10.70
CA ARG A 57 -11.54 2.54 10.18
C ARG A 57 -11.68 2.46 8.65
N TRP A 58 -12.90 2.60 8.14
CA TRP A 58 -13.16 2.60 6.70
C TRP A 58 -12.41 3.72 5.96
N GLN A 59 -12.38 4.95 6.52
CA GLN A 59 -11.63 6.06 5.95
C GLN A 59 -10.12 5.77 5.86
N VAL A 60 -9.53 5.22 6.92
CA VAL A 60 -8.10 4.87 6.96
C VAL A 60 -7.79 3.78 5.94
N GLU A 61 -8.58 2.71 5.88
CA GLU A 61 -8.42 1.62 4.93
C GLU A 61 -8.53 2.12 3.48
N THR A 62 -9.55 2.96 3.20
CA THR A 62 -9.76 3.54 1.85
C THR A 62 -8.60 4.46 1.45
N SER A 63 -8.13 5.32 2.37
CA SER A 63 -7.01 6.22 2.12
C SER A 63 -5.72 5.43 1.85
N LEU A 64 -5.46 4.37 2.62
CA LEU A 64 -4.30 3.49 2.42
C LEU A 64 -4.35 2.80 1.05
N GLN A 65 -5.50 2.23 0.69
CA GLN A 65 -5.69 1.59 -0.62
C GLN A 65 -5.49 2.59 -1.78
N GLN A 66 -6.00 3.81 -1.63
CA GLN A 66 -5.85 4.85 -2.64
C GLN A 66 -4.38 5.28 -2.78
N SER A 67 -3.66 5.42 -1.68
CA SER A 67 -2.23 5.72 -1.68
C SER A 67 -1.42 4.62 -2.37
N GLN A 68 -1.70 3.35 -2.06
CA GLN A 68 -1.04 2.20 -2.70
C GLN A 68 -1.31 2.17 -4.21
N ARG A 69 -2.57 2.36 -4.63
CA ARG A 69 -2.93 2.42 -6.06
C ARG A 69 -2.25 3.56 -6.79
N THR A 70 -2.12 4.73 -6.14
CA THR A 70 -1.44 5.87 -6.72
C THR A 70 0.04 5.60 -6.90
N MET A 71 0.71 5.04 -5.88
CA MET A 71 2.12 4.64 -5.97
C MET A 71 2.35 3.64 -7.11
N GLN A 72 1.52 2.60 -7.19
CA GLN A 72 1.61 1.62 -8.26
C GLN A 72 1.45 2.26 -9.64
N LYS A 73 0.46 3.14 -9.82
CA LYS A 73 0.29 3.88 -11.08
C LYS A 73 1.50 4.74 -11.43
N VAL A 74 2.12 5.39 -10.45
CA VAL A 74 3.35 6.16 -10.70
C VAL A 74 4.44 5.24 -11.22
N LEU A 75 4.70 4.13 -10.54
CA LEU A 75 5.73 3.15 -10.95
C LEU A 75 5.42 2.51 -12.32
N ASP A 76 4.15 2.21 -12.58
CA ASP A 76 3.71 1.61 -13.85
C ASP A 76 3.81 2.58 -15.06
N ASN A 77 3.90 3.90 -14.81
CA ASN A 77 4.06 4.91 -15.87
C ASN A 77 5.51 5.41 -16.03
N ILE A 78 6.44 4.95 -15.20
CA ILE A 78 7.86 5.22 -15.41
C ILE A 78 8.35 4.39 -16.61
N ASN A 79 9.01 5.06 -17.57
CA ASN A 79 9.58 4.38 -18.75
C ASN A 79 10.91 3.69 -18.39
N ALA A 80 10.85 2.79 -17.43
CA ALA A 80 11.95 1.94 -17.01
C ALA A 80 11.38 0.64 -16.40
N ASN A 81 12.12 -0.43 -16.56
CA ASN A 81 11.82 -1.70 -15.89
C ASN A 81 12.21 -1.57 -14.43
N ILE A 82 11.24 -1.72 -13.53
CA ILE A 82 11.47 -1.67 -12.09
C ILE A 82 10.97 -2.97 -11.47
N PHE A 83 11.84 -3.64 -10.74
CA PHE A 83 11.45 -4.75 -9.90
C PHE A 83 12.14 -4.68 -8.53
N VAL A 84 11.54 -5.32 -7.56
CA VAL A 84 12.08 -5.45 -6.21
C VAL A 84 12.12 -6.91 -5.84
N SER A 85 13.26 -7.36 -5.34
CA SER A 85 13.43 -8.71 -4.83
C SER A 85 13.82 -8.69 -3.36
N ASP A 86 13.41 -9.70 -2.63
CA ASP A 86 13.85 -9.92 -1.26
C ASP A 86 15.37 -10.11 -1.23
N TYR A 87 16.06 -9.40 -0.32
CA TYR A 87 17.52 -9.42 -0.28
C TYR A 87 18.09 -10.81 0.05
N ASP A 88 17.47 -11.55 0.94
CA ASP A 88 18.02 -12.82 1.41
C ASP A 88 17.66 -13.97 0.46
N THR A 89 16.41 -14.02 -0.01
CA THR A 89 15.90 -15.12 -0.86
C THR A 89 15.98 -14.87 -2.35
N LEU A 90 16.21 -13.61 -2.78
CA LEU A 90 16.21 -13.15 -4.18
C LEU A 90 14.86 -13.34 -4.90
N LYS A 91 13.79 -13.63 -4.17
CA LYS A 91 12.45 -13.75 -4.74
C LYS A 91 11.89 -12.39 -5.10
N VAL A 92 11.30 -12.27 -6.28
CA VAL A 92 10.65 -11.04 -6.72
C VAL A 92 9.39 -10.81 -5.87
N ILE A 93 9.29 -9.63 -5.28
CA ILE A 93 8.17 -9.20 -4.42
C ILE A 93 7.36 -8.06 -5.04
N PHE A 94 7.93 -7.38 -6.04
CA PHE A 94 7.27 -6.34 -6.83
C PHE A 94 7.89 -6.26 -8.21
N ALA A 95 7.06 -5.94 -9.21
CA ALA A 95 7.48 -5.59 -10.56
C ALA A 95 6.49 -4.58 -11.15
N ASN A 96 6.99 -3.51 -11.80
CA ASN A 96 6.12 -2.55 -12.46
C ASN A 96 5.60 -3.10 -13.81
N LYS A 97 4.65 -2.39 -14.40
CA LYS A 97 4.04 -2.80 -15.67
C LYS A 97 5.05 -2.96 -16.80
N PRO A 98 5.98 -2.01 -17.07
CA PRO A 98 7.00 -2.20 -18.12
C PRO A 98 7.83 -3.47 -17.94
N PHE A 99 8.25 -3.77 -16.71
CA PHE A 99 9.00 -5.01 -16.46
C PHE A 99 8.18 -6.26 -16.80
N ARG A 100 6.90 -6.31 -16.36
CA ARG A 100 6.01 -7.46 -16.64
C ARG A 100 5.69 -7.60 -18.14
N GLU A 101 5.58 -6.50 -18.87
CA GLU A 101 5.35 -6.53 -20.32
C GLU A 101 6.57 -7.08 -21.09
N GLU A 102 7.77 -6.83 -20.60
CA GLU A 102 9.01 -7.31 -21.23
C GLU A 102 9.42 -8.71 -20.76
N ALA A 103 9.39 -8.97 -19.46
CA ALA A 103 9.84 -10.24 -18.87
C ALA A 103 8.73 -11.33 -18.82
N GLY A 104 7.47 -10.94 -19.10
CA GLY A 104 6.30 -11.79 -18.91
C GLY A 104 5.75 -11.75 -17.48
N GLU A 105 4.70 -12.53 -17.25
CA GLU A 105 4.14 -12.67 -15.89
C GLU A 105 5.21 -13.15 -14.92
N VAL A 106 5.27 -12.52 -13.75
CA VAL A 106 6.18 -12.90 -12.67
C VAL A 106 5.51 -14.03 -11.86
N PRO A 107 5.99 -15.27 -11.96
CA PRO A 107 5.44 -16.37 -11.17
C PRO A 107 5.59 -16.10 -9.68
N GLU A 108 4.66 -16.63 -8.90
CA GLU A 108 4.79 -16.57 -7.44
C GLU A 108 6.11 -17.23 -7.00
N ASN A 109 6.85 -16.56 -6.14
CA ASN A 109 8.18 -16.98 -5.69
C ASN A 109 9.27 -17.09 -6.77
N ALA A 110 9.11 -16.43 -7.91
CA ALA A 110 10.17 -16.39 -8.92
C ALA A 110 11.42 -15.71 -8.39
N GLU A 111 12.58 -16.30 -8.64
CA GLU A 111 13.86 -15.68 -8.31
C GLU A 111 14.22 -14.62 -9.38
N CYS A 112 14.76 -13.47 -8.98
CA CYS A 112 15.02 -12.33 -9.88
C CYS A 112 15.89 -12.72 -11.09
N TRP A 113 16.92 -13.52 -10.89
CA TRP A 113 17.82 -13.95 -11.97
C TRP A 113 17.14 -14.84 -13.02
N ARG A 114 16.08 -15.58 -12.65
CA ARG A 114 15.29 -16.38 -13.61
C ARG A 114 14.43 -15.51 -14.51
N MET A 115 13.96 -14.37 -13.98
CA MET A 115 13.19 -13.40 -14.77
C MET A 115 14.06 -12.62 -15.75
N LEU A 116 15.31 -12.32 -15.37
CA LEU A 116 16.24 -11.57 -16.20
C LEU A 116 16.93 -12.44 -17.26
N ASN A 117 17.18 -13.71 -16.96
CA ASN A 117 17.91 -14.63 -17.81
C ASN A 117 17.35 -16.04 -17.73
N ALA A 118 16.33 -16.32 -18.55
CA ALA A 118 15.78 -17.68 -18.69
C ALA A 118 16.86 -18.62 -19.27
N GLY A 119 17.61 -19.29 -18.41
CA GLY A 119 18.67 -20.21 -18.82
C GLY A 119 19.86 -20.27 -17.87
N LEU A 120 19.89 -19.39 -16.86
CA LEU A 120 20.88 -19.48 -15.78
C LEU A 120 20.41 -20.54 -14.77
N GLU A 121 21.29 -21.47 -14.42
CA GLU A 121 21.01 -22.48 -13.40
C GLU A 121 21.40 -22.02 -11.98
N ASN A 122 22.33 -21.05 -11.85
CA ASN A 122 22.99 -20.72 -10.58
C ASN A 122 23.09 -19.22 -10.26
N GLY A 123 22.13 -18.40 -10.73
CA GLY A 123 22.14 -16.95 -10.46
C GLY A 123 22.98 -16.13 -11.44
N CYS A 124 22.95 -14.80 -11.27
CA CYS A 124 23.69 -13.86 -12.12
C CYS A 124 25.19 -13.89 -11.82
N LYS A 125 26.05 -13.93 -12.86
CA LYS A 125 27.52 -13.85 -12.70
C LYS A 125 27.98 -12.57 -11.98
N HIS A 126 27.25 -11.49 -12.17
CA HIS A 126 27.58 -10.15 -11.66
C HIS A 126 26.49 -9.62 -10.71
N CYS A 127 25.91 -10.52 -9.88
CA CYS A 127 24.88 -10.14 -8.93
C CYS A 127 25.35 -8.95 -8.05
N PRO A 128 24.61 -7.84 -8.01
CA PRO A 128 25.01 -6.66 -7.25
C PRO A 128 24.85 -6.82 -5.75
N LYS A 129 24.08 -7.82 -5.31
CA LYS A 129 23.74 -8.07 -3.88
C LYS A 129 24.91 -7.87 -2.91
N PRO A 130 26.11 -8.46 -3.11
CA PRO A 130 27.23 -8.32 -2.16
C PRO A 130 27.75 -6.89 -2.00
N LYS A 131 27.44 -6.02 -2.97
CA LYS A 131 27.91 -4.63 -3.00
C LYS A 131 26.93 -3.64 -2.38
N LEU A 132 25.71 -4.07 -2.07
CA LEU A 132 24.62 -3.18 -1.64
C LEU A 132 24.52 -3.01 -0.11
N LEU A 133 25.02 -3.99 0.64
CA LEU A 133 25.10 -3.94 2.09
C LEU A 133 26.50 -4.36 2.56
N ASP A 134 27.03 -3.68 3.59
CA ASP A 134 28.25 -4.07 4.26
C ASP A 134 28.06 -5.28 5.21
N ALA A 135 29.12 -5.71 5.87
CA ALA A 135 29.10 -6.81 6.83
C ALA A 135 28.14 -6.58 8.02
N ASN A 136 27.82 -5.33 8.33
CA ASN A 136 26.88 -4.93 9.37
C ASN A 136 25.47 -4.74 8.83
N ARG A 137 25.19 -5.14 7.59
CA ARG A 137 23.92 -4.93 6.87
C ARG A 137 23.53 -3.44 6.77
N LYS A 138 24.51 -2.56 6.64
CA LYS A 138 24.30 -1.14 6.40
C LYS A 138 24.40 -0.87 4.90
N PHE A 139 23.51 -0.01 4.39
CA PHE A 139 23.47 0.40 2.99
C PHE A 139 24.79 1.07 2.57
N THR A 140 25.37 0.61 1.46
CA THR A 140 26.67 1.05 0.95
C THR A 140 26.56 2.05 -0.20
N GLY A 141 25.40 2.22 -0.78
CA GLY A 141 25.15 3.12 -1.90
C GLY A 141 24.50 2.42 -3.10
N VAL A 142 24.26 3.22 -4.12
CA VAL A 142 23.69 2.76 -5.38
C VAL A 142 24.79 2.17 -6.24
N HIS A 143 24.54 1.02 -6.86
CA HIS A 143 25.47 0.36 -7.77
C HIS A 143 24.94 0.44 -9.20
N PHE A 144 25.74 0.99 -10.10
CA PHE A 144 25.47 1.06 -11.55
C PHE A 144 26.29 0.01 -12.28
N TRP A 145 25.63 -0.71 -13.19
CA TRP A 145 26.28 -1.74 -14.00
C TRP A 145 25.53 -1.97 -15.29
N GLU A 146 26.13 -2.70 -16.21
CA GLU A 146 25.51 -3.04 -17.49
C GLU A 146 25.48 -4.55 -17.65
N ASP A 147 24.41 -5.07 -18.22
CA ASP A 147 24.27 -6.48 -18.55
C ASP A 147 23.58 -6.67 -19.91
N TYR A 148 23.97 -7.72 -20.58
CA TYR A 148 23.37 -8.13 -21.85
C TYR A 148 22.35 -9.22 -21.60
N ASN A 149 21.10 -8.96 -21.92
CA ASN A 149 20.04 -9.97 -21.85
C ASN A 149 19.99 -10.76 -23.17
N PRO A 150 20.34 -12.06 -23.17
CA PRO A 150 20.35 -12.88 -24.38
C PRO A 150 18.96 -13.19 -24.92
N VAL A 151 17.91 -13.07 -24.11
CA VAL A 151 16.51 -13.32 -24.50
C VAL A 151 15.99 -12.13 -25.31
N THR A 152 16.14 -10.90 -24.78
CA THR A 152 15.70 -9.69 -25.46
C THR A 152 16.71 -9.18 -26.49
N LYS A 153 17.95 -9.72 -26.46
CA LYS A 153 19.10 -9.29 -27.29
C LYS A 153 19.42 -7.79 -27.13
N ARG A 154 19.31 -7.27 -25.90
CA ARG A 154 19.54 -5.87 -25.56
C ARG A 154 20.52 -5.73 -24.42
N TRP A 155 21.26 -4.63 -24.43
CA TRP A 155 22.03 -4.15 -23.30
C TRP A 155 21.15 -3.31 -22.40
N TYR A 156 21.29 -3.51 -21.10
CA TYR A 156 20.60 -2.75 -20.06
C TYR A 156 21.64 -2.06 -19.18
N THR A 157 21.40 -0.79 -18.91
CA THR A 157 22.07 -0.08 -17.81
C THR A 157 21.18 -0.25 -16.58
N ILE A 158 21.73 -0.87 -15.55
CA ILE A 158 21.00 -1.28 -14.35
C ILE A 158 21.48 -0.45 -13.17
N GLN A 159 20.54 0.04 -12.42
CA GLN A 159 20.76 0.72 -11.16
C GLN A 159 20.20 -0.15 -10.04
N SER A 160 21.06 -0.64 -9.15
CA SER A 160 20.69 -1.50 -8.04
C SER A 160 20.91 -0.81 -6.72
N MET A 161 19.96 -0.92 -5.80
CA MET A 161 20.06 -0.38 -4.45
C MET A 161 19.36 -1.28 -3.44
N ALA A 162 19.90 -1.32 -2.21
CA ALA A 162 19.21 -1.94 -1.09
C ALA A 162 18.23 -0.94 -0.44
N ILE A 163 17.00 -1.36 -0.25
CA ILE A 163 15.94 -0.58 0.39
C ILE A 163 15.32 -1.33 1.57
N LYS A 164 14.70 -0.60 2.49
CA LYS A 164 13.80 -1.21 3.48
C LYS A 164 12.42 -1.37 2.88
N TRP A 165 11.97 -2.62 2.77
CA TRP A 165 10.63 -2.94 2.30
C TRP A 165 9.58 -2.65 3.38
N LEU A 166 8.28 -2.70 3.01
CA LEU A 166 7.15 -2.33 3.87
C LEU A 166 7.11 -3.04 5.23
N ASP A 167 7.63 -4.27 5.30
CA ASP A 167 7.70 -5.09 6.50
C ASP A 167 9.04 -4.98 7.26
N GLY A 168 9.91 -4.05 6.82
CA GLY A 168 11.21 -3.78 7.45
C GLY A 168 12.36 -4.68 7.00
N ARG A 169 12.09 -5.73 6.19
CA ARG A 169 13.16 -6.55 5.61
C ARG A 169 14.00 -5.74 4.60
N TRP A 170 15.21 -6.19 4.35
CA TRP A 170 15.99 -5.67 3.24
C TRP A 170 15.48 -6.23 1.91
N ALA A 171 15.43 -5.39 0.91
CA ALA A 171 15.10 -5.74 -0.45
C ALA A 171 16.06 -5.06 -1.42
N ILE A 172 16.19 -5.61 -2.62
CA ILE A 172 16.98 -5.04 -3.73
C ILE A 172 15.98 -4.46 -4.72
N MET A 173 16.12 -3.18 -5.01
CA MET A 173 15.40 -2.51 -6.09
C MET A 173 16.33 -2.30 -7.27
N GLU A 174 15.87 -2.69 -8.41
CA GLU A 174 16.56 -2.53 -9.69
C GLU A 174 15.65 -1.88 -10.73
#